data_f594f9607ff59f249dc65c7eabbed5b9
#
_entry.id   f594f9607ff59f249dc65c7eabbed5b9
#
_cell.length_a   1.000
_cell.length_b   1.000
_cell.length_c   1.000
_cell.angle_alpha   90.00
_cell.angle_beta   90.00
_cell.angle_gamma   90.00
#
_symmetry.space_group_name_H-M   'P 1'
#
loop_
_entity.id
_entity.type
_entity.pdbx_description
1 polymer ?
#
loop_
_entity_poly.entity_id
_entity_poly.type
_entity_poly.pdbx_seq_one_letter_code
_entity_poly.pdbx_strand_id
1 'polypeptide(L)'
;MDIKKLFELAKPYLEKNDFGVAHTRRVFDIAQENFAVPPELRELTFASIILHDIGGSSIKDQYEKGPEIAASILKQLGCDESFIQEVCRIIGSHHDHPDNPSLPFRVLYDADKLVMFSPEEFPYYNSRAAVNWEKIVCLIYSDGARRLAEGLLKQRRREA
;
A
#
# COMPACT_ATOMS: atom_id res chain seq x y z
N MET A 1 -16.23 9.50 3.09
CA MET A 1 -15.91 9.02 1.73
C MET A 1 -16.48 7.63 1.52
N ASP A 2 -17.06 7.38 0.37
CA ASP A 2 -17.54 6.05 -0.01
C ASP A 2 -16.39 5.19 -0.54
N ILE A 3 -15.86 4.35 0.33
CA ILE A 3 -14.73 3.45 0.03
C ILE A 3 -15.06 2.46 -1.09
N LYS A 4 -16.30 1.96 -1.12
CA LYS A 4 -16.76 1.03 -2.16
C LYS A 4 -16.69 1.69 -3.53
N LYS A 5 -17.19 2.91 -3.62
CA LYS A 5 -17.17 3.69 -4.87
C LYS A 5 -15.74 4.03 -5.29
N LEU A 6 -14.86 4.32 -4.32
CA LEU A 6 -13.44 4.55 -4.63
C LEU A 6 -12.81 3.30 -5.25
N PHE A 7 -13.04 2.11 -4.69
CA PHE A 7 -12.57 0.86 -5.30
C PHE A 7 -13.13 0.65 -6.71
N GLU A 8 -14.41 0.91 -6.92
CA GLU A 8 -15.03 0.77 -8.24
C GLU A 8 -14.37 1.67 -9.29
N LEU A 9 -14.06 2.92 -8.93
CA LEU A 9 -13.38 3.87 -9.82
C LEU A 9 -11.90 3.51 -10.06
N ALA A 10 -11.23 2.94 -9.07
CA ALA A 10 -9.83 2.53 -9.18
C ALA A 10 -9.67 1.21 -9.96
N LYS A 11 -10.65 0.33 -9.92
CA LYS A 11 -10.59 -1.02 -10.46
C LYS A 11 -10.06 -1.11 -11.90
N PRO A 12 -10.54 -0.32 -12.88
CA PRO A 12 -10.06 -0.43 -14.25
C PRO A 12 -8.55 -0.19 -14.41
N TYR A 13 -7.98 0.63 -13.54
CA TYR A 13 -6.53 0.90 -13.52
C TYR A 13 -5.77 -0.25 -12.84
N LEU A 14 -6.27 -0.69 -11.68
CA LEU A 14 -5.62 -1.73 -10.88
C LEU A 14 -5.59 -3.09 -11.59
N GLU A 15 -6.61 -3.42 -12.36
CA GLU A 15 -6.67 -4.66 -13.14
C GLU A 15 -5.55 -4.82 -14.15
N LYS A 16 -4.90 -3.73 -14.55
CA LYS A 16 -3.77 -3.73 -15.47
C LYS A 16 -2.43 -4.06 -14.80
N ASN A 17 -2.39 -4.06 -13.46
CA ASN A 17 -1.18 -4.36 -12.69
C ASN A 17 -0.95 -5.87 -12.56
N ASP A 18 0.29 -6.27 -12.29
CA ASP A 18 0.70 -7.68 -12.22
C ASP A 18 -0.13 -8.52 -11.24
N PHE A 19 -0.44 -7.97 -10.05
CA PHE A 19 -1.30 -8.63 -9.05
C PHE A 19 -2.76 -8.19 -9.12
N GLY A 20 -3.09 -7.23 -9.98
CA GLY A 20 -4.44 -6.71 -10.15
C GLY A 20 -5.03 -6.07 -8.91
N VAL A 21 -6.35 -6.08 -8.83
CA VAL A 21 -7.11 -5.55 -7.69
C VAL A 21 -6.84 -6.32 -6.41
N ALA A 22 -6.52 -7.60 -6.51
CA ALA A 22 -6.31 -8.48 -5.35
C ALA A 22 -5.19 -7.99 -4.44
N HIS A 23 -4.09 -7.47 -5.01
CA HIS A 23 -2.99 -6.88 -4.22
C HIS A 23 -3.51 -5.72 -3.35
N THR A 24 -4.20 -4.77 -3.95
CA THR A 24 -4.75 -3.61 -3.23
C THR A 24 -5.73 -4.03 -2.14
N ARG A 25 -6.59 -5.02 -2.40
CA ARG A 25 -7.49 -5.55 -1.37
C ARG A 25 -6.74 -6.19 -0.22
N ARG A 26 -5.70 -6.96 -0.51
CA ARG A 26 -4.86 -7.56 0.55
C ARG A 26 -4.17 -6.50 1.40
N VAL A 27 -3.60 -5.46 0.78
CA VAL A 27 -2.99 -4.34 1.52
C VAL A 27 -4.02 -3.64 2.40
N PHE A 28 -5.22 -3.40 1.87
CA PHE A 28 -6.33 -2.78 2.61
C PHE A 28 -6.70 -3.62 3.83
N ASP A 29 -6.91 -4.92 3.65
CA ASP A 29 -7.30 -5.84 4.73
C ASP A 29 -6.21 -5.93 5.80
N ILE A 30 -4.94 -6.05 5.40
CA ILE A 30 -3.79 -6.05 6.32
C ILE A 30 -3.78 -4.76 7.15
N ALA A 31 -3.97 -3.61 6.52
CA ALA A 31 -4.00 -2.33 7.22
C ALA A 31 -5.16 -2.26 8.22
N GLN A 32 -6.34 -2.69 7.81
CA GLN A 32 -7.55 -2.67 8.65
C GLN A 32 -7.42 -3.59 9.86
N GLU A 33 -6.83 -4.76 9.68
CA GLU A 33 -6.71 -5.78 10.71
C GLU A 33 -5.58 -5.54 11.71
N ASN A 34 -4.49 -4.87 11.28
CA ASN A 34 -3.25 -4.83 12.05
C ASN A 34 -2.83 -3.44 12.53
N PHE A 35 -3.52 -2.39 12.13
CA PHE A 35 -3.12 -1.01 12.48
C PHE A 35 -4.28 -0.24 13.13
N ALA A 36 -3.96 0.43 14.25
CA ALA A 36 -4.89 1.37 14.88
C ALA A 36 -4.78 2.72 14.17
N VAL A 37 -5.76 3.04 13.35
CA VAL A 37 -5.82 4.33 12.64
C VAL A 37 -6.88 5.21 13.31
N PRO A 38 -6.50 6.40 13.82
CA PRO A 38 -7.46 7.33 14.42
C PRO A 38 -8.57 7.70 13.43
N PRO A 39 -9.82 7.90 13.91
CA PRO A 39 -10.95 8.19 13.03
C PRO A 39 -10.72 9.34 12.06
N GLU A 40 -10.05 10.41 12.49
CA GLU A 40 -9.73 11.59 11.68
C GLU A 40 -8.73 11.33 10.55
N LEU A 41 -7.96 10.24 10.62
CA LEU A 41 -6.97 9.85 9.60
C LEU A 41 -7.41 8.65 8.76
N ARG A 42 -8.58 8.05 9.05
CA ARG A 42 -9.02 6.84 8.36
C ARG A 42 -9.23 7.05 6.87
N GLU A 43 -9.96 8.09 6.49
CA GLU A 43 -10.23 8.35 5.07
C GLU A 43 -8.95 8.58 4.29
N LEU A 44 -8.05 9.39 4.81
CA LEU A 44 -6.76 9.67 4.17
C LEU A 44 -5.90 8.40 4.03
N THR A 45 -5.81 7.61 5.10
CA THR A 45 -5.02 6.38 5.11
C THR A 45 -5.55 5.38 4.09
N PHE A 46 -6.84 5.08 4.14
CA PHE A 46 -7.44 4.05 3.29
C PHE A 46 -7.61 4.49 1.84
N ALA A 47 -7.84 5.77 1.57
CA ALA A 47 -7.79 6.29 0.21
C ALA A 47 -6.38 6.16 -0.39
N SER A 48 -5.35 6.48 0.37
CA SER A 48 -3.96 6.33 -0.06
C SER A 48 -3.62 4.86 -0.35
N ILE A 49 -4.10 3.93 0.48
CA ILE A 49 -3.92 2.49 0.26
C ILE A 49 -4.59 2.04 -1.04
N ILE A 50 -5.84 2.43 -1.28
CA ILE A 50 -6.57 2.03 -2.50
C ILE A 50 -5.89 2.57 -3.76
N LEU A 51 -5.30 3.74 -3.69
CA LEU A 51 -4.75 4.45 -4.84
C LEU A 51 -3.23 4.32 -5.02
N HIS A 52 -2.52 3.63 -4.10
CA HIS A 52 -1.05 3.67 -4.12
C HIS A 52 -0.43 3.13 -5.42
N ASP A 53 -1.02 2.11 -6.02
CA ASP A 53 -0.53 1.49 -7.26
C ASP A 53 -1.35 1.89 -8.50
N ILE A 54 -2.15 2.95 -8.41
CA ILE A 54 -3.08 3.33 -9.48
C ILE A 54 -2.36 3.69 -10.79
N GLY A 55 -1.11 4.10 -10.72
CA GLY A 55 -0.30 4.49 -11.88
C GLY A 55 0.28 3.35 -12.69
N GLY A 56 0.34 2.13 -12.14
CA GLY A 56 0.91 0.98 -12.83
C GLY A 56 1.74 0.07 -11.94
N SER A 57 2.43 -0.90 -12.53
CA SER A 57 3.26 -1.87 -11.81
C SER A 57 4.68 -1.38 -11.53
N SER A 58 5.22 -0.44 -12.30
CA SER A 58 6.56 0.12 -12.07
C SER A 58 6.51 1.31 -11.10
N ILE A 59 7.56 1.46 -10.28
CA ILE A 59 7.70 2.60 -9.38
C ILE A 59 7.64 3.92 -10.14
N LYS A 60 8.27 3.98 -11.31
CA LYS A 60 8.25 5.17 -12.17
C LYS A 60 6.81 5.57 -12.52
N ASP A 61 6.01 4.64 -13.04
CA ASP A 61 4.64 4.91 -13.42
C ASP A 61 3.76 5.24 -12.21
N GLN A 62 3.97 4.57 -11.08
CA GLN A 62 3.26 4.85 -9.83
C GLN A 62 3.50 6.29 -9.38
N TYR A 63 4.72 6.79 -9.50
CA TYR A 63 5.09 8.15 -9.07
C TYR A 63 4.68 9.24 -10.08
N GLU A 64 4.80 8.97 -11.38
CA GLU A 64 4.51 9.95 -12.43
C GLU A 64 3.03 10.00 -12.79
N LYS A 65 2.37 8.85 -12.94
CA LYS A 65 0.97 8.75 -13.39
C LYS A 65 0.00 8.64 -12.21
N GLY A 66 0.41 8.01 -11.12
CA GLY A 66 -0.44 7.72 -9.97
C GLY A 66 -1.13 8.95 -9.39
N PRO A 67 -0.40 10.02 -9.01
CA PRO A 67 -1.01 11.22 -8.45
C PRO A 67 -2.03 11.88 -9.37
N GLU A 68 -1.77 11.92 -10.66
CA GLU A 68 -2.67 12.52 -11.65
C GLU A 68 -4.00 11.74 -11.76
N ILE A 69 -3.92 10.43 -11.86
CA ILE A 69 -5.10 9.56 -11.89
C ILE A 69 -5.87 9.64 -10.57
N ALA A 70 -5.17 9.56 -9.44
CA ALA A 70 -5.77 9.67 -8.12
C ALA A 70 -6.51 10.99 -7.93
N ALA A 71 -5.91 12.12 -8.33
CA ALA A 71 -6.55 13.43 -8.26
C ALA A 71 -7.85 13.47 -9.06
N SER A 72 -7.86 12.91 -10.26
CA SER A 72 -9.06 12.85 -11.10
C SER A 72 -10.18 12.04 -10.42
N ILE A 73 -9.86 10.86 -9.87
CA ILE A 73 -10.84 10.02 -9.16
C ILE A 73 -11.38 10.73 -7.91
N LEU A 74 -10.51 11.32 -7.11
CA LEU A 74 -10.91 11.99 -5.87
C LEU A 74 -11.76 13.23 -6.13
N LYS A 75 -11.51 13.95 -7.21
CA LYS A 75 -12.35 15.07 -7.66
C LYS A 75 -13.76 14.60 -8.02
N GLN A 76 -13.89 13.47 -8.72
CA GLN A 76 -15.20 12.86 -9.01
C GLN A 76 -15.97 12.49 -7.73
N LEU A 77 -15.27 12.17 -6.65
CA LEU A 77 -15.87 11.84 -5.35
C LEU A 77 -16.15 13.08 -4.50
N GLY A 78 -15.86 14.28 -4.99
CA GLY A 78 -16.14 15.54 -4.28
C GLY A 78 -15.16 15.83 -3.14
N CYS A 79 -13.97 15.24 -3.15
CA CYS A 79 -12.94 15.52 -2.16
C CYS A 79 -12.39 16.94 -2.34
N ASP A 80 -12.03 17.58 -1.23
CA ASP A 80 -11.40 18.89 -1.27
C ASP A 80 -9.94 18.83 -1.74
N GLU A 81 -9.41 19.96 -2.18
CA GLU A 81 -8.08 20.05 -2.77
C GLU A 81 -6.98 19.66 -1.78
N SER A 82 -7.11 20.01 -0.50
CA SER A 82 -6.08 19.67 0.50
C SER A 82 -5.99 18.17 0.74
N PHE A 83 -7.11 17.48 0.76
CA PHE A 83 -7.17 16.03 0.87
C PHE A 83 -6.54 15.36 -0.36
N ILE A 84 -6.87 15.83 -1.55
CA ILE A 84 -6.33 15.33 -2.82
C ILE A 84 -4.81 15.48 -2.85
N GLN A 85 -4.30 16.66 -2.50
CA GLN A 85 -2.86 16.93 -2.46
C GLN A 85 -2.13 16.01 -1.50
N GLU A 86 -2.72 15.76 -0.32
CA GLU A 86 -2.09 14.86 0.67
C GLU A 86 -2.05 13.41 0.21
N VAL A 87 -3.14 12.88 -0.38
CA VAL A 87 -3.14 11.55 -1.00
C VAL A 87 -2.08 11.46 -2.09
N CYS A 88 -2.05 12.44 -2.99
CA CYS A 88 -1.07 12.48 -4.09
C CYS A 88 0.38 12.51 -3.59
N ARG A 89 0.64 13.27 -2.51
CA ARG A 89 1.96 13.33 -1.88
C ARG A 89 2.37 11.97 -1.34
N ILE A 90 1.47 11.29 -0.64
CA ILE A 90 1.72 9.97 -0.06
C ILE A 90 2.00 8.93 -1.15
N ILE A 91 1.10 8.79 -2.12
CA ILE A 91 1.26 7.78 -3.17
C ILE A 91 2.41 8.08 -4.13
N GLY A 92 2.72 9.36 -4.35
CA GLY A 92 3.84 9.78 -5.20
C GLY A 92 5.23 9.52 -4.60
N SER A 93 5.30 8.99 -3.38
CA SER A 93 6.55 8.70 -2.68
C SER A 93 6.49 7.43 -1.81
N HIS A 94 5.49 6.58 -2.02
CA HIS A 94 5.18 5.49 -1.07
C HIS A 94 6.22 4.37 -1.01
N HIS A 95 7.16 4.29 -1.95
CA HIS A 95 8.31 3.40 -1.88
C HIS A 95 9.55 4.05 -1.22
N ASP A 96 9.53 5.36 -0.99
CA ASP A 96 10.59 6.05 -0.28
C ASP A 96 10.56 5.67 1.21
N HIS A 97 11.67 5.90 1.90
CA HIS A 97 11.78 5.60 3.33
C HIS A 97 12.23 6.84 4.12
N PRO A 98 11.35 7.87 4.25
CA PRO A 98 11.69 9.06 5.05
C PRO A 98 11.80 8.74 6.54
N ASP A 99 12.53 9.54 7.29
CA ASP A 99 12.81 9.30 8.71
C ASP A 99 11.58 9.45 9.60
N ASN A 100 10.75 10.42 9.44
CA ASN A 100 9.56 10.64 10.28
C ASN A 100 8.31 10.84 9.43
N PRO A 101 7.83 9.80 8.74
CA PRO A 101 6.64 9.94 7.92
C PRO A 101 5.37 10.12 8.76
N SER A 102 4.33 10.68 8.14
CA SER A 102 3.01 10.75 8.75
C SER A 102 2.45 9.35 9.04
N LEU A 103 1.48 9.26 9.95
CA LEU A 103 0.85 7.97 10.24
C LEU A 103 0.23 7.32 8.99
N PRO A 104 -0.53 8.03 8.13
CA PRO A 104 -1.05 7.43 6.90
C PRO A 104 0.04 6.84 6.00
N PHE A 105 1.16 7.54 5.85
CA PHE A 105 2.30 7.04 5.08
C PHE A 105 2.87 5.76 5.68
N ARG A 106 3.09 5.73 7.01
CA ARG A 106 3.65 4.56 7.70
C ARG A 106 2.74 3.34 7.57
N VAL A 107 1.44 3.53 7.75
CA VAL A 107 0.48 2.42 7.63
C VAL A 107 0.49 1.85 6.22
N LEU A 108 0.44 2.70 5.20
CA LEU A 108 0.55 2.26 3.81
C LEU A 108 1.87 1.52 3.56
N TYR A 109 3.00 2.11 3.96
CA TYR A 109 4.32 1.52 3.76
C TYR A 109 4.40 0.13 4.41
N ASP A 110 4.05 0.04 5.69
CA ASP A 110 4.13 -1.21 6.44
C ASP A 110 3.17 -2.28 5.88
N ALA A 111 1.94 -1.92 5.56
CA ALA A 111 0.97 -2.86 5.01
C ALA A 111 1.39 -3.38 3.62
N ASP A 112 1.95 -2.51 2.79
CA ASP A 112 2.47 -2.88 1.47
C ASP A 112 3.71 -3.80 1.56
N LYS A 113 4.52 -3.66 2.62
CA LYS A 113 5.61 -4.61 2.89
C LYS A 113 5.08 -5.93 3.46
N LEU A 114 4.11 -5.88 4.38
CA LEU A 114 3.52 -7.08 4.97
C LEU A 114 2.87 -7.99 3.94
N VAL A 115 2.24 -7.44 2.89
CA VAL A 115 1.61 -8.26 1.85
C VAL A 115 2.59 -9.15 1.09
N MET A 116 3.86 -8.74 1.02
CA MET A 116 4.92 -9.54 0.41
C MET A 116 5.15 -10.88 1.12
N PHE A 117 4.77 -10.97 2.42
CA PHE A 117 4.88 -12.19 3.23
C PHE A 117 3.61 -13.04 3.19
N SER A 118 2.57 -12.61 2.47
CA SER A 118 1.33 -13.38 2.33
C SER A 118 1.55 -14.67 1.52
N PRO A 119 0.72 -15.71 1.74
CA PRO A 119 0.83 -16.94 0.93
C PRO A 119 0.62 -16.69 -0.56
N GLU A 120 -0.15 -15.66 -0.92
CA GLU A 120 -0.45 -15.33 -2.31
C GLU A 120 0.72 -14.64 -3.03
N GLU A 121 1.47 -13.79 -2.33
CA GLU A 121 2.51 -12.96 -2.97
C GLU A 121 3.94 -13.40 -2.66
N PHE A 122 4.17 -14.04 -1.53
CA PHE A 122 5.51 -14.48 -1.11
C PHE A 122 6.23 -15.32 -2.18
N PRO A 123 5.61 -16.33 -2.82
CA PRO A 123 6.31 -17.14 -3.83
C PRO A 123 6.84 -16.32 -5.01
N TYR A 124 6.10 -15.30 -5.42
CA TYR A 124 6.51 -14.39 -6.49
C TYR A 124 7.78 -13.63 -6.13
N TYR A 125 7.81 -13.00 -4.95
CA TYR A 125 9.00 -12.24 -4.52
C TYR A 125 10.16 -13.15 -4.17
N ASN A 126 9.90 -14.28 -3.51
CA ASN A 126 10.94 -15.22 -3.09
C ASN A 126 11.67 -15.88 -4.27
N SER A 127 11.05 -15.96 -5.43
CA SER A 127 11.67 -16.47 -6.65
C SER A 127 12.71 -15.52 -7.25
N ARG A 128 12.79 -14.29 -6.77
CA ARG A 128 13.70 -13.26 -7.26
C ARG A 128 14.98 -13.22 -6.44
N ALA A 129 16.13 -13.42 -7.10
CA ALA A 129 17.43 -13.50 -6.42
C ALA A 129 17.86 -12.23 -5.68
N ALA A 130 17.27 -11.08 -6.02
CA ALA A 130 17.63 -9.78 -5.42
C ALA A 130 16.87 -9.48 -4.12
N VAL A 131 15.91 -10.30 -3.68
CA VAL A 131 15.12 -10.01 -2.48
C VAL A 131 15.90 -10.36 -1.22
N ASN A 132 16.07 -9.36 -0.36
CA ASN A 132 16.64 -9.51 0.98
C ASN A 132 15.51 -9.33 2.01
N TRP A 133 14.95 -10.44 2.47
CA TRP A 133 13.82 -10.44 3.41
C TRP A 133 14.15 -9.78 4.74
N GLU A 134 15.34 -10.01 5.27
CA GLU A 134 15.78 -9.41 6.54
C GLU A 134 15.85 -7.89 6.44
N LYS A 135 16.30 -7.36 5.30
CA LYS A 135 16.31 -5.91 5.04
C LYS A 135 14.88 -5.35 4.95
N ILE A 136 13.97 -6.06 4.28
CA ILE A 136 12.56 -5.65 4.18
C ILE A 136 11.95 -5.55 5.58
N VAL A 137 12.16 -6.55 6.44
CA VAL A 137 11.69 -6.54 7.82
C VAL A 137 12.25 -5.34 8.59
N CYS A 138 13.56 -5.06 8.45
CA CYS A 138 14.20 -3.93 9.14
C CYS A 138 13.64 -2.56 8.72
N LEU A 139 13.13 -2.43 7.50
CA LEU A 139 12.57 -1.18 6.99
C LEU A 139 11.12 -0.92 7.44
N ILE A 140 10.43 -1.91 7.98
CA ILE A 140 9.07 -1.74 8.52
C ILE A 140 9.13 -0.78 9.71
N TYR A 141 8.27 0.24 9.70
CA TYR A 141 8.31 1.32 10.69
C TYR A 141 7.82 0.90 12.08
N SER A 142 6.66 0.21 12.17
CA SER A 142 6.08 -0.13 13.46
C SER A 142 6.64 -1.44 14.02
N ASP A 143 6.88 -1.48 15.33
CA ASP A 143 7.42 -2.66 16.00
C ASP A 143 6.47 -3.86 15.89
N GLY A 144 5.16 -3.63 16.03
CA GLY A 144 4.14 -4.69 15.89
C GLY A 144 4.13 -5.29 14.49
N ALA A 145 4.19 -4.47 13.45
CA ALA A 145 4.24 -4.94 12.07
C ALA A 145 5.56 -5.69 11.77
N ARG A 146 6.66 -5.22 12.34
CA ARG A 146 7.97 -5.88 12.19
C ARG A 146 7.94 -7.28 12.80
N ARG A 147 7.40 -7.43 14.01
CA ARG A 147 7.24 -8.75 14.66
C ARG A 147 6.32 -9.67 13.86
N LEU A 148 5.26 -9.13 13.30
CA LEU A 148 4.35 -9.88 12.43
C LEU A 148 5.09 -10.38 11.18
N ALA A 149 5.87 -9.52 10.53
CA ALA A 149 6.67 -9.88 9.36
C ALA A 149 7.69 -10.98 9.68
N GLU A 150 8.37 -10.89 10.81
CA GLU A 150 9.32 -11.93 11.26
C GLU A 150 8.63 -13.28 11.43
N GLY A 151 7.47 -13.31 12.06
CA GLY A 151 6.68 -14.53 12.23
C GLY A 151 6.21 -15.13 10.91
N LEU A 152 5.71 -14.28 10.01
CA LEU A 152 5.28 -14.70 8.68
C LEU A 152 6.44 -15.24 7.84
N LEU A 153 7.60 -14.59 7.89
CA LEU A 153 8.79 -15.05 7.19
C LEU A 153 9.21 -16.46 7.64
N LYS A 154 9.23 -16.70 8.95
CA LYS A 154 9.51 -18.04 9.50
C LYS A 154 8.50 -19.07 9.01
N GLN A 155 7.23 -18.72 8.99
CA GLN A 155 6.16 -19.60 8.51
C GLN A 155 6.33 -19.93 7.03
N ARG A 156 6.58 -18.91 6.16
CA ARG A 156 6.78 -19.13 4.72
C ARG A 156 8.00 -20.01 4.44
N ARG A 157 9.09 -19.80 5.18
CA ARG A 157 10.33 -20.62 5.03
C ARG A 157 10.13 -22.06 5.45
N ARG A 158 9.25 -22.34 6.41
CA ARG A 158 8.93 -23.72 6.82
C ARG A 158 8.08 -24.45 5.78
N GLU A 159 7.28 -23.73 5.00
CA GLU A 159 6.42 -24.30 3.95
C GLU A 159 7.17 -24.52 2.63
N ALA A 160 8.35 -23.93 2.48
CA ALA A 160 9.16 -24.02 1.27
C ALA A 160 9.84 -25.39 1.10
#